data_b96be9ec0574e3f71bdf6a44a2984feb
#
_entry.id   b96be9ec0574e3f71bdf6a44a2984feb
#
_cell.length_a   1.000
_cell.length_b   1.000
_cell.length_c   1.000
_cell.angle_alpha   90.00
_cell.angle_beta   90.00
_cell.angle_gamma   90.00
#
_symmetry.space_group_name_H-M   'P 1'
#
loop_
_entity.id
_entity.type
_entity.pdbx_description
1 polymer ?
#
loop_
_entity_poly.entity_id
_entity_poly.type
_entity_poly.pdbx_seq_one_letter_code
_entity_poly.pdbx_strand_id
1 'polypeptide(L)'
;MKRHLVAVDIGGSKTAFLARTVGSDRKASVERYKTPASGGVGAMLALLDEHIDGLAGGRSSLAALGVAVPGHVDPNGHVVCAGNLEGWVDVPLREQLEERYRVPVFVEGDANCGALGEKWLGAAKEMNDFVFLALGTGVGAGVFVNGSLHRGAHSAAGEVGDMTFPRRKRNGAAPTLASIVGKRALKKVVRRETGKKLTAAEALHRAAKDRRLERLTREFIEYLSTSVVAISSLLDPEAILFGGGTSKAGEALLKRVRETVAPNHVVRARLMLAGLGSEAQLYGALWGAQNALASSQALDAVEQLPQAAP
;
A
#
# COMPACT_ATOMS: atom_id res chain seq x y z
N MET A 1 -27.84 -8.73 15.90
CA MET A 1 -26.57 -9.43 15.55
C MET A 1 -25.43 -8.42 15.52
N LYS A 2 -24.21 -8.81 15.96
CA LYS A 2 -23.03 -7.94 15.81
C LYS A 2 -22.63 -7.92 14.34
N ARG A 3 -22.49 -6.71 13.76
CA ARG A 3 -22.04 -6.52 12.36
C ARG A 3 -20.53 -6.28 12.32
N HIS A 4 -19.86 -6.76 11.30
CA HIS A 4 -18.41 -6.71 11.17
C HIS A 4 -17.98 -5.99 9.89
N LEU A 5 -16.93 -5.18 10.01
CA LEU A 5 -16.15 -4.69 8.89
C LEU A 5 -15.01 -5.69 8.62
N VAL A 6 -14.80 -6.04 7.39
CA VAL A 6 -13.64 -6.85 6.98
C VAL A 6 -12.74 -6.03 6.08
N ALA A 7 -11.44 -6.09 6.36
CA ALA A 7 -10.40 -5.50 5.52
C ALA A 7 -9.49 -6.60 4.96
N VAL A 8 -9.11 -6.46 3.71
CA VAL A 8 -8.22 -7.37 2.99
C VAL A 8 -7.07 -6.57 2.37
N ASP A 9 -5.85 -7.05 2.51
CA ASP A 9 -4.67 -6.57 1.79
C ASP A 9 -4.15 -7.67 0.88
N ILE A 10 -4.40 -7.55 -0.41
CA ILE A 10 -3.98 -8.49 -1.44
C ILE A 10 -2.53 -8.18 -1.83
N GLY A 11 -1.58 -8.89 -1.26
CA GLY A 11 -0.19 -8.78 -1.68
C GLY A 11 0.21 -9.84 -2.70
N GLY A 12 1.25 -9.60 -3.49
CA GLY A 12 1.71 -10.56 -4.52
C GLY A 12 2.26 -11.91 -4.00
N SER A 13 2.32 -12.12 -2.69
CA SER A 13 2.79 -13.39 -2.09
C SER A 13 1.94 -13.85 -0.91
N LYS A 14 1.32 -12.92 -0.21
CA LYS A 14 0.45 -13.17 0.94
C LYS A 14 -0.71 -12.19 0.90
N THR A 15 -1.91 -12.68 1.16
CA THR A 15 -3.12 -11.91 1.38
C THR A 15 -3.37 -11.87 2.88
N ALA A 16 -3.58 -10.67 3.42
CA ALA A 16 -3.85 -10.47 4.83
C ALA A 16 -5.31 -10.04 5.04
N PHE A 17 -5.89 -10.49 6.14
CA PHE A 17 -7.28 -10.24 6.53
C PHE A 17 -7.33 -9.68 7.93
N LEU A 18 -8.30 -8.79 8.17
CA LEU A 18 -8.61 -8.22 9.48
C LEU A 18 -10.12 -8.04 9.57
N ALA A 19 -10.72 -8.48 10.67
CA ALA A 19 -12.13 -8.21 10.96
C ALA A 19 -12.27 -7.36 12.23
N ARG A 20 -13.19 -6.39 12.22
CA ARG A 20 -13.53 -5.54 13.36
C ARG A 20 -15.03 -5.38 13.50
N THR A 21 -15.55 -5.54 14.71
CA THR A 21 -16.97 -5.26 14.98
C THR A 21 -17.25 -3.76 14.79
N VAL A 22 -18.35 -3.42 14.13
CA VAL A 22 -18.81 -2.04 13.94
C VAL A 22 -18.95 -1.35 15.29
N GLY A 23 -18.38 -0.14 15.43
CA GLY A 23 -18.39 0.64 16.66
C GLY A 23 -17.43 0.15 17.75
N SER A 24 -16.54 -0.82 17.45
CA SER A 24 -15.54 -1.31 18.41
C SER A 24 -14.15 -0.76 18.11
N ASP A 25 -13.45 -0.29 19.13
CA ASP A 25 -12.03 0.15 19.05
C ASP A 25 -11.05 -0.96 19.41
N ARG A 26 -11.53 -2.18 19.66
CA ARG A 26 -10.64 -3.31 19.99
C ARG A 26 -9.71 -3.63 18.83
N LYS A 27 -8.45 -3.87 19.16
CA LYS A 27 -7.45 -4.34 18.19
C LYS A 27 -7.89 -5.69 17.63
N ALA A 28 -8.01 -5.79 16.30
CA ALA A 28 -8.39 -7.01 15.61
C ALA A 28 -7.15 -7.91 15.40
N SER A 29 -7.39 -9.22 15.31
CA SER A 29 -6.37 -10.17 14.88
C SER A 29 -6.17 -10.06 13.37
N VAL A 30 -4.91 -10.22 12.92
CA VAL A 30 -4.57 -10.24 11.49
C VAL A 30 -4.21 -11.66 11.09
N GLU A 31 -4.95 -12.20 10.16
CA GLU A 31 -4.68 -13.49 9.55
C GLU A 31 -3.97 -13.31 8.21
N ARG A 32 -3.12 -14.27 7.82
CA ARG A 32 -2.34 -14.17 6.57
C ARG A 32 -2.28 -15.51 5.86
N TYR A 33 -2.68 -15.51 4.61
CA TYR A 33 -2.70 -16.69 3.74
C TYR A 33 -1.81 -16.50 2.51
N LYS A 34 -1.48 -17.58 1.83
CA LYS A 34 -0.70 -17.52 0.59
C LYS A 34 -1.59 -16.97 -0.53
N THR A 35 -1.11 -15.95 -1.23
CA THR A 35 -1.81 -15.40 -2.40
C THR A 35 -1.79 -16.39 -3.57
N PRO A 36 -2.93 -16.69 -4.22
CA PRO A 36 -3.00 -17.49 -5.44
C PRO A 36 -2.63 -16.62 -6.67
N ALA A 37 -1.41 -16.10 -6.72
CA ALA A 37 -0.99 -15.06 -7.66
C ALA A 37 -1.03 -15.50 -9.14
N SER A 38 -0.97 -16.80 -9.42
CA SER A 38 -1.06 -17.39 -10.77
C SER A 38 -2.44 -17.95 -11.12
N GLY A 39 -3.41 -17.84 -10.22
CA GLY A 39 -4.76 -18.40 -10.41
C GLY A 39 -5.78 -17.38 -10.93
N GLY A 40 -5.36 -16.17 -11.27
CA GLY A 40 -6.24 -15.12 -11.74
C GLY A 40 -7.22 -14.60 -10.68
N VAL A 41 -8.19 -13.80 -11.14
CA VAL A 41 -9.22 -13.18 -10.27
C VAL A 41 -10.09 -14.23 -9.58
N GLY A 42 -10.50 -15.29 -10.31
CA GLY A 42 -11.37 -16.33 -9.77
C GLY A 42 -10.77 -17.07 -8.57
N ALA A 43 -9.46 -17.38 -8.61
CA ALA A 43 -8.78 -18.00 -7.47
C ALA A 43 -8.68 -17.06 -6.27
N MET A 44 -8.55 -15.75 -6.48
CA MET A 44 -8.59 -14.76 -5.41
C MET A 44 -9.99 -14.66 -4.80
N LEU A 45 -11.04 -14.60 -5.61
CA LEU A 45 -12.42 -14.58 -5.13
C LEU A 45 -12.73 -15.83 -4.29
N ALA A 46 -12.24 -17.01 -4.69
CA ALA A 46 -12.37 -18.24 -3.90
C ALA A 46 -11.66 -18.13 -2.53
N LEU A 47 -10.45 -17.56 -2.49
CA LEU A 47 -9.73 -17.30 -1.23
C LEU A 47 -10.51 -16.32 -0.32
N LEU A 48 -11.12 -15.29 -0.91
CA LEU A 48 -11.93 -14.33 -0.16
C LEU A 48 -13.16 -15.01 0.45
N ASP A 49 -13.87 -15.86 -0.31
CA ASP A 49 -15.04 -16.61 0.21
C ASP A 49 -14.66 -17.56 1.36
N GLU A 50 -13.54 -18.24 1.23
CA GLU A 50 -13.08 -19.20 2.25
C GLU A 50 -12.88 -18.52 3.62
N HIS A 51 -12.47 -17.25 3.62
CA HIS A 51 -12.04 -16.60 4.87
C HIS A 51 -12.98 -15.49 5.37
N ILE A 52 -13.65 -14.74 4.49
CA ILE A 52 -14.49 -13.60 4.91
C ILE A 52 -15.66 -14.03 5.76
N ASP A 53 -16.37 -15.11 5.37
CA ASP A 53 -17.55 -15.58 6.09
C ASP A 53 -17.19 -16.03 7.52
N GLY A 54 -16.06 -16.72 7.71
CA GLY A 54 -15.56 -17.13 9.01
C GLY A 54 -15.17 -15.93 9.90
N LEU A 55 -14.46 -14.97 9.33
CA LEU A 55 -14.00 -13.76 10.01
C LEU A 55 -15.16 -12.82 10.41
N ALA A 56 -16.20 -12.75 9.61
CA ALA A 56 -17.39 -11.97 9.90
C ALA A 56 -18.35 -12.67 10.86
N GLY A 57 -18.15 -13.96 11.18
CA GLY A 57 -19.10 -14.76 11.95
C GLY A 57 -20.34 -15.13 11.14
N GLY A 58 -20.20 -15.29 9.83
CA GLY A 58 -21.21 -15.58 8.83
C GLY A 58 -21.51 -14.37 7.94
N ARG A 59 -21.89 -14.65 6.69
CA ARG A 59 -22.14 -13.65 5.63
C ARG A 59 -23.17 -12.58 6.05
N SER A 60 -24.22 -12.96 6.77
CA SER A 60 -25.26 -12.04 7.27
C SER A 60 -24.75 -11.02 8.32
N SER A 61 -23.60 -11.27 8.90
CA SER A 61 -22.95 -10.37 9.87
C SER A 61 -21.92 -9.45 9.22
N LEU A 62 -21.57 -9.63 7.94
CA LEU A 62 -20.71 -8.71 7.20
C LEU A 62 -21.45 -7.39 6.99
N ALA A 63 -20.84 -6.27 7.37
CA ALA A 63 -21.41 -4.92 7.22
C ALA A 63 -20.87 -4.18 6.01
N ALA A 64 -19.57 -4.28 5.79
CA ALA A 64 -18.88 -3.73 4.63
C ALA A 64 -17.51 -4.42 4.45
N LEU A 65 -16.97 -4.33 3.24
CA LEU A 65 -15.69 -4.90 2.86
C LEU A 65 -14.75 -3.80 2.33
N GLY A 66 -13.51 -3.78 2.78
CA GLY A 66 -12.45 -2.94 2.23
C GLY A 66 -11.31 -3.78 1.68
N VAL A 67 -10.86 -3.48 0.48
CA VAL A 67 -9.81 -4.25 -0.20
C VAL A 67 -8.70 -3.33 -0.71
N ALA A 68 -7.50 -3.58 -0.24
CA ALA A 68 -6.26 -3.02 -0.79
C ALA A 68 -5.71 -3.98 -1.86
N VAL A 69 -5.40 -3.45 -3.04
CA VAL A 69 -4.92 -4.23 -4.19
C VAL A 69 -3.59 -3.68 -4.68
N PRO A 70 -2.59 -4.52 -5.03
CA PRO A 70 -1.38 -4.02 -5.67
C PRO A 70 -1.70 -3.53 -7.08
N GLY A 71 -1.15 -2.37 -7.46
CA GLY A 71 -1.31 -1.81 -8.79
C GLY A 71 -2.27 -0.64 -8.85
N HIS A 72 -2.71 -0.34 -10.06
CA HIS A 72 -3.48 0.86 -10.37
C HIS A 72 -4.99 0.58 -10.26
N VAL A 73 -5.66 1.35 -9.40
CA VAL A 73 -7.11 1.25 -9.15
C VAL A 73 -7.75 2.62 -9.41
N ASP A 74 -8.84 2.63 -10.18
CA ASP A 74 -9.60 3.85 -10.46
C ASP A 74 -10.56 4.22 -9.32
N PRO A 75 -11.18 5.42 -9.33
CA PRO A 75 -12.11 5.86 -8.28
C PRO A 75 -13.37 4.98 -8.13
N ASN A 76 -13.71 4.19 -9.15
CA ASN A 76 -14.84 3.25 -9.12
C ASN A 76 -14.46 1.91 -8.50
N GLY A 77 -13.19 1.71 -8.11
CA GLY A 77 -12.68 0.46 -7.59
C GLY A 77 -12.44 -0.60 -8.67
N HIS A 78 -12.22 -0.13 -9.91
CA HIS A 78 -11.83 -0.94 -11.04
C HIS A 78 -10.31 -1.08 -11.06
N VAL A 79 -9.80 -2.29 -11.09
CA VAL A 79 -8.35 -2.55 -11.16
C VAL A 79 -7.91 -2.46 -12.60
N VAL A 80 -7.29 -1.36 -12.97
CA VAL A 80 -6.77 -1.11 -14.33
C VAL A 80 -5.68 -2.13 -14.66
N CYS A 81 -4.73 -2.30 -13.75
CA CYS A 81 -3.71 -3.35 -13.85
C CYS A 81 -3.07 -3.64 -12.49
N ALA A 82 -2.71 -4.92 -12.26
CA ALA A 82 -1.94 -5.35 -11.09
C ALA A 82 -0.81 -6.29 -11.52
N GLY A 83 0.33 -5.74 -11.92
CA GLY A 83 1.44 -6.49 -12.53
C GLY A 83 2.06 -7.61 -11.69
N ASN A 84 1.70 -7.72 -10.42
CA ASN A 84 2.13 -8.79 -9.52
C ASN A 84 1.14 -9.98 -9.45
N LEU A 85 -0.01 -9.86 -10.11
CA LEU A 85 -1.10 -10.84 -10.15
C LEU A 85 -1.42 -11.20 -11.60
N GLU A 86 -1.45 -12.48 -11.92
CA GLU A 86 -1.74 -12.94 -13.28
C GLU A 86 -3.22 -12.73 -13.64
N GLY A 87 -3.49 -12.19 -14.83
CA GLY A 87 -4.84 -11.93 -15.32
C GLY A 87 -5.57 -10.75 -14.68
N TRP A 88 -4.87 -9.91 -13.91
CA TRP A 88 -5.45 -8.74 -13.27
C TRP A 88 -5.26 -7.48 -14.14
N VAL A 89 -5.97 -7.46 -15.26
CA VAL A 89 -6.06 -6.31 -16.16
C VAL A 89 -7.53 -6.06 -16.44
N ASP A 90 -7.98 -4.82 -16.30
CA ASP A 90 -9.35 -4.40 -16.56
C ASP A 90 -10.41 -5.19 -15.76
N VAL A 91 -10.22 -5.22 -14.41
CA VAL A 91 -11.06 -6.01 -13.51
C VAL A 91 -12.01 -5.10 -12.72
N PRO A 92 -13.36 -5.20 -12.91
CA PRO A 92 -14.35 -4.43 -12.13
C PRO A 92 -14.52 -5.05 -10.73
N LEU A 93 -13.45 -4.98 -9.91
CA LEU A 93 -13.36 -5.74 -8.67
C LEU A 93 -14.41 -5.30 -7.65
N ARG A 94 -14.65 -3.99 -7.51
CA ARG A 94 -15.65 -3.47 -6.58
C ARG A 94 -17.05 -4.03 -6.91
N GLU A 95 -17.47 -3.93 -8.17
CA GLU A 95 -18.76 -4.42 -8.65
C GLU A 95 -18.92 -5.93 -8.39
N GLN A 96 -17.91 -6.73 -8.76
CA GLN A 96 -17.91 -8.19 -8.51
C GLN A 96 -18.05 -8.54 -7.03
N LEU A 97 -17.41 -7.76 -6.15
CA LEU A 97 -17.48 -7.99 -4.71
C LEU A 97 -18.81 -7.51 -4.10
N GLU A 98 -19.38 -6.39 -4.58
CA GLU A 98 -20.68 -5.88 -4.17
C GLU A 98 -21.80 -6.88 -4.58
N GLU A 99 -21.75 -7.40 -5.80
CA GLU A 99 -22.66 -8.44 -6.25
C GLU A 99 -22.57 -9.73 -5.40
N ARG A 100 -21.33 -10.13 -5.08
CA ARG A 100 -21.05 -11.38 -4.36
C ARG A 100 -21.43 -11.33 -2.89
N TYR A 101 -21.12 -10.25 -2.21
CA TYR A 101 -21.30 -10.13 -0.74
C TYR A 101 -22.54 -9.34 -0.33
N ARG A 102 -23.16 -8.58 -1.26
CA ARG A 102 -24.34 -7.74 -1.03
C ARG A 102 -24.14 -6.73 0.11
N VAL A 103 -22.96 -6.16 0.18
CA VAL A 103 -22.56 -5.11 1.14
C VAL A 103 -21.79 -4.02 0.44
N PRO A 104 -21.71 -2.79 0.99
CA PRO A 104 -20.85 -1.76 0.46
C PRO A 104 -19.39 -2.21 0.43
N VAL A 105 -18.70 -1.95 -0.68
CA VAL A 105 -17.29 -2.34 -0.89
C VAL A 105 -16.44 -1.12 -1.23
N PHE A 106 -15.29 -1.05 -0.59
CA PHE A 106 -14.21 -0.12 -0.91
C PHE A 106 -13.05 -0.89 -1.54
N VAL A 107 -12.57 -0.45 -2.70
CA VAL A 107 -11.36 -0.99 -3.36
C VAL A 107 -10.42 0.15 -3.68
N GLU A 108 -9.14 0.01 -3.31
CA GLU A 108 -8.13 1.05 -3.55
C GLU A 108 -6.73 0.41 -3.68
N GLY A 109 -5.79 1.14 -4.32
CA GLY A 109 -4.39 0.75 -4.42
C GLY A 109 -3.72 0.56 -3.05
N ASP A 110 -2.85 -0.43 -2.92
CA ASP A 110 -2.19 -0.78 -1.64
C ASP A 110 -1.39 0.37 -1.04
N ALA A 111 -0.67 1.15 -1.86
CA ALA A 111 0.08 2.33 -1.39
C ALA A 111 -0.85 3.44 -0.90
N ASN A 112 -1.96 3.68 -1.59
CA ASN A 112 -3.00 4.62 -1.19
C ASN A 112 -3.69 4.17 0.10
N CYS A 113 -4.03 2.89 0.23
CA CYS A 113 -4.52 2.32 1.49
C CYS A 113 -3.50 2.52 2.62
N GLY A 114 -2.20 2.32 2.36
CA GLY A 114 -1.16 2.59 3.35
C GLY A 114 -1.17 4.04 3.85
N ALA A 115 -1.31 5.00 2.94
CA ALA A 115 -1.43 6.42 3.30
C ALA A 115 -2.71 6.73 4.09
N LEU A 116 -3.86 6.16 3.68
CA LEU A 116 -5.13 6.27 4.41
C LEU A 116 -5.03 5.71 5.83
N GLY A 117 -4.39 4.55 6.00
CA GLY A 117 -4.16 3.96 7.31
C GLY A 117 -3.29 4.84 8.21
N GLU A 118 -2.18 5.36 7.69
CA GLU A 118 -1.28 6.27 8.41
C GLU A 118 -1.96 7.61 8.76
N LYS A 119 -2.82 8.13 7.88
CA LYS A 119 -3.63 9.32 8.17
C LYS A 119 -4.67 9.05 9.25
N TRP A 120 -5.28 7.89 9.26
CA TRP A 120 -6.33 7.55 10.22
C TRP A 120 -5.79 7.20 11.61
N LEU A 121 -4.85 6.25 11.70
CA LEU A 121 -4.39 5.65 12.96
C LEU A 121 -2.88 5.68 13.16
N GLY A 122 -2.11 6.10 12.15
CA GLY A 122 -0.65 6.02 12.14
C GLY A 122 0.06 7.32 12.44
N ALA A 123 1.24 7.48 11.85
CA ALA A 123 2.16 8.60 12.10
C ALA A 123 1.73 9.91 11.42
N ALA A 124 0.78 9.87 10.45
CA ALA A 124 0.34 11.03 9.68
C ALA A 124 -1.00 11.64 10.14
N LYS A 125 -1.52 11.29 11.32
CA LYS A 125 -2.84 11.75 11.81
C LYS A 125 -3.04 13.26 11.68
N GLU A 126 -2.05 14.04 12.10
CA GLU A 126 -2.13 15.49 12.16
C GLU A 126 -1.53 16.17 10.91
N MET A 127 -1.06 15.40 9.91
CA MET A 127 -0.44 15.93 8.71
C MET A 127 -1.45 16.09 7.59
N ASN A 128 -1.39 17.19 6.86
CA ASN A 128 -2.23 17.42 5.69
C ASN A 128 -1.51 17.10 4.37
N ASP A 129 -0.21 17.31 4.34
CA ASP A 129 0.63 17.13 3.15
C ASP A 129 1.74 16.12 3.47
N PHE A 130 1.59 14.88 3.06
CA PHE A 130 2.59 13.84 3.28
C PHE A 130 2.58 12.79 2.18
N VAL A 131 3.66 12.04 2.09
CA VAL A 131 3.79 10.90 1.18
C VAL A 131 4.08 9.65 1.99
N PHE A 132 3.26 8.61 1.79
CA PHE A 132 3.54 7.26 2.27
C PHE A 132 4.25 6.50 1.16
N LEU A 133 5.51 6.11 1.37
CA LEU A 133 6.33 5.39 0.41
C LEU A 133 6.38 3.90 0.78
N ALA A 134 5.68 3.07 0.01
CA ALA A 134 5.61 1.63 0.20
C ALA A 134 6.83 0.94 -0.42
N LEU A 135 7.79 0.51 0.41
CA LEU A 135 8.97 -0.25 -0.01
C LEU A 135 8.72 -1.76 0.13
N GLY A 136 8.01 -2.32 -0.83
CA GLY A 136 7.55 -3.71 -0.85
C GLY A 136 8.21 -4.57 -1.93
N THR A 137 7.43 -5.46 -2.55
CA THR A 137 7.83 -6.24 -3.74
C THR A 137 8.15 -5.30 -4.89
N GLY A 138 7.30 -4.31 -5.12
CA GLY A 138 7.51 -3.11 -5.91
C GLY A 138 7.78 -1.91 -5.01
N VAL A 139 7.60 -0.71 -5.59
CA VAL A 139 7.64 0.58 -4.92
C VAL A 139 6.43 1.37 -5.39
N GLY A 140 5.63 1.88 -4.47
CA GLY A 140 4.49 2.75 -4.73
C GLY A 140 4.44 3.87 -3.69
N ALA A 141 3.64 4.90 -3.94
CA ALA A 141 3.39 5.94 -2.95
C ALA A 141 1.90 6.26 -2.87
N GLY A 142 1.43 6.56 -1.66
CA GLY A 142 0.15 7.24 -1.43
C GLY A 142 0.44 8.69 -1.10
N VAL A 143 -0.18 9.61 -1.82
CA VAL A 143 0.09 11.04 -1.75
C VAL A 143 -1.09 11.75 -1.10
N PHE A 144 -0.85 12.50 -0.02
CA PHE A 144 -1.83 13.37 0.60
C PHE A 144 -1.45 14.84 0.32
N VAL A 145 -2.43 15.60 -0.16
CA VAL A 145 -2.32 17.05 -0.42
C VAL A 145 -3.56 17.72 0.14
N ASN A 146 -3.37 18.77 0.93
CA ASN A 146 -4.48 19.51 1.56
C ASN A 146 -5.43 18.59 2.36
N GLY A 147 -4.90 17.63 3.09
CA GLY A 147 -5.66 16.73 3.95
C GLY A 147 -6.43 15.62 3.22
N SER A 148 -6.26 15.50 1.90
CA SER A 148 -6.98 14.53 1.06
C SER A 148 -6.04 13.65 0.25
N LEU A 149 -6.44 12.40 0.00
CA LEU A 149 -5.71 11.49 -0.86
C LEU A 149 -5.74 12.01 -2.31
N HIS A 150 -4.56 12.29 -2.85
CA HIS A 150 -4.40 12.76 -4.22
C HIS A 150 -4.19 11.59 -5.17
N ARG A 151 -5.17 11.33 -6.04
CA ARG A 151 -5.11 10.23 -7.03
C ARG A 151 -4.59 10.68 -8.40
N GLY A 152 -4.61 12.00 -8.67
CA GLY A 152 -4.30 12.55 -10.00
C GLY A 152 -5.46 12.36 -10.99
N ALA A 153 -5.30 12.95 -12.17
CA ALA A 153 -6.34 12.96 -13.22
C ALA A 153 -6.65 11.55 -13.79
N HIS A 154 -5.68 10.64 -13.74
CA HIS A 154 -5.78 9.29 -14.28
C HIS A 154 -5.55 8.23 -13.20
N SER A 155 -5.74 8.56 -11.93
CA SER A 155 -5.51 7.70 -10.76
C SER A 155 -4.08 7.11 -10.67
N ALA A 156 -3.09 7.77 -11.29
CA ALA A 156 -1.70 7.32 -11.36
C ALA A 156 -0.76 8.15 -10.46
N ALA A 157 -1.29 9.06 -9.63
CA ALA A 157 -0.46 9.77 -8.67
C ALA A 157 0.11 8.78 -7.65
N GLY A 158 1.42 8.89 -7.40
CA GLY A 158 2.10 7.97 -6.49
C GLY A 158 2.74 6.74 -7.15
N GLU A 159 2.64 6.55 -8.47
CA GLU A 159 3.32 5.49 -9.21
C GLU A 159 4.83 5.77 -9.33
N VAL A 160 5.47 6.11 -8.21
CA VAL A 160 6.91 6.44 -8.13
C VAL A 160 7.81 5.26 -8.51
N GLY A 161 7.28 4.04 -8.43
CA GLY A 161 7.99 2.83 -8.85
C GLY A 161 8.37 2.82 -10.32
N ASP A 162 7.62 3.54 -11.15
CA ASP A 162 7.82 3.66 -12.60
C ASP A 162 8.75 4.82 -12.99
N MET A 163 9.22 5.61 -12.02
CA MET A 163 10.26 6.61 -12.28
C MET A 163 11.46 5.95 -12.95
N THR A 164 11.83 6.43 -14.14
CA THR A 164 12.96 5.92 -14.93
C THR A 164 14.21 6.74 -14.68
N PHE A 165 15.37 6.08 -14.70
CA PHE A 165 16.65 6.70 -14.48
C PHE A 165 17.58 6.52 -15.68
N PRO A 166 18.37 7.55 -16.08
CA PRO A 166 19.35 7.45 -17.17
C PRO A 166 20.49 6.54 -16.75
N ARG A 167 20.40 5.27 -17.08
CA ARG A 167 21.44 4.28 -16.86
C ARG A 167 21.68 3.50 -18.16
N ARG A 168 22.91 2.98 -18.36
CA ARG A 168 23.21 2.11 -19.52
C ARG A 168 22.19 0.97 -19.56
N LYS A 169 21.45 0.94 -20.65
CA LYS A 169 20.40 -0.04 -20.93
C LYS A 169 20.95 -1.46 -20.81
N ARG A 170 20.36 -2.26 -19.98
CA ARG A 170 20.46 -3.71 -20.08
C ARG A 170 19.20 -4.15 -20.81
N ASN A 171 19.33 -4.67 -22.04
CA ASN A 171 18.22 -5.07 -22.92
C ASN A 171 17.28 -3.93 -23.39
N GLY A 172 17.79 -2.73 -23.62
CA GLY A 172 17.02 -1.69 -24.33
C GLY A 172 16.12 -0.78 -23.49
N ALA A 173 15.62 -1.19 -22.32
CA ALA A 173 14.75 -0.39 -21.45
C ALA A 173 15.54 0.33 -20.34
N ALA A 174 15.13 1.56 -20.00
CA ALA A 174 15.65 2.26 -18.83
C ALA A 174 15.17 1.56 -17.55
N PRO A 175 16.04 1.39 -16.53
CA PRO A 175 15.61 0.80 -15.27
C PRO A 175 14.64 1.73 -14.53
N THR A 176 13.60 1.15 -13.95
CA THR A 176 12.65 1.85 -13.09
C THR A 176 13.09 1.81 -11.63
N LEU A 177 12.57 2.72 -10.80
CA LEU A 177 12.83 2.72 -9.36
C LEU A 177 12.48 1.34 -8.75
N ALA A 178 11.32 0.78 -9.07
CA ALA A 178 10.91 -0.53 -8.57
C ALA A 178 11.89 -1.65 -8.96
N SER A 179 12.50 -1.58 -10.15
CA SER A 179 13.49 -2.56 -10.61
C SER A 179 14.84 -2.48 -9.89
N ILE A 180 15.13 -1.35 -9.22
CA ILE A 180 16.37 -1.11 -8.47
C ILE A 180 16.13 -1.25 -6.97
N VAL A 181 15.09 -0.59 -6.45
CA VAL A 181 14.79 -0.41 -5.02
C VAL A 181 13.79 -1.42 -4.48
N GLY A 182 13.06 -2.14 -5.35
CA GLY A 182 12.18 -3.21 -4.92
C GLY A 182 12.92 -4.33 -4.16
N LYS A 183 12.31 -4.86 -3.11
CA LYS A 183 12.96 -5.88 -2.24
C LYS A 183 13.49 -7.10 -3.00
N ARG A 184 12.87 -7.46 -4.15
CA ARG A 184 13.33 -8.58 -4.99
C ARG A 184 14.66 -8.27 -5.66
N ALA A 185 14.85 -7.02 -6.11
CA ALA A 185 16.06 -6.56 -6.79
C ALA A 185 17.26 -6.65 -5.84
N LEU A 186 17.16 -6.02 -4.66
CA LEU A 186 18.25 -6.03 -3.67
C LEU A 186 18.55 -7.45 -3.19
N LYS A 187 17.53 -8.27 -2.88
CA LYS A 187 17.71 -9.67 -2.49
C LYS A 187 18.46 -10.47 -3.55
N LYS A 188 18.13 -10.29 -4.84
CA LYS A 188 18.79 -10.96 -5.97
C LYS A 188 20.27 -10.58 -6.05
N VAL A 189 20.58 -9.28 -5.96
CA VAL A 189 21.96 -8.76 -5.99
C VAL A 189 22.76 -9.32 -4.81
N VAL A 190 22.26 -9.22 -3.60
CA VAL A 190 22.94 -9.71 -2.39
C VAL A 190 23.20 -11.22 -2.49
N ARG A 191 22.21 -12.01 -2.91
CA ARG A 191 22.38 -13.47 -3.06
C ARG A 191 23.45 -13.82 -4.10
N ARG A 192 23.44 -13.15 -5.25
CA ARG A 192 24.42 -13.36 -6.31
C ARG A 192 25.85 -13.05 -5.86
N GLU A 193 26.03 -11.92 -5.18
CA GLU A 193 27.35 -11.40 -4.82
C GLU A 193 27.91 -12.06 -3.53
N THR A 194 27.07 -12.49 -2.60
CA THR A 194 27.52 -12.99 -1.28
C THR A 194 27.19 -14.46 -1.02
N GLY A 195 26.36 -15.10 -1.86
CA GLY A 195 25.78 -16.42 -1.57
C GLY A 195 24.72 -16.43 -0.47
N LYS A 196 24.57 -15.34 0.31
CA LYS A 196 23.70 -15.26 1.48
C LYS A 196 22.23 -15.00 1.07
N LYS A 197 21.30 -15.68 1.72
CA LYS A 197 19.86 -15.48 1.57
C LYS A 197 19.37 -14.42 2.60
N LEU A 198 19.69 -13.14 2.35
CA LEU A 198 19.23 -12.02 3.18
C LEU A 198 17.98 -11.38 2.57
N THR A 199 17.09 -10.87 3.43
CA THR A 199 16.05 -9.93 3.03
C THR A 199 16.67 -8.56 2.73
N ALA A 200 15.94 -7.67 2.06
CA ALA A 200 16.40 -6.30 1.83
C ALA A 200 16.67 -5.56 3.15
N ALA A 201 15.76 -5.71 4.13
CA ALA A 201 15.91 -5.11 5.44
C ALA A 201 17.16 -5.61 6.19
N GLU A 202 17.40 -6.92 6.19
CA GLU A 202 18.61 -7.52 6.82
C GLU A 202 19.89 -7.04 6.13
N ALA A 203 19.90 -6.95 4.80
CA ALA A 203 21.07 -6.47 4.05
C ALA A 203 21.38 -5.01 4.41
N LEU A 204 20.37 -4.15 4.43
CA LEU A 204 20.52 -2.74 4.80
C LEU A 204 20.98 -2.57 6.27
N HIS A 205 20.41 -3.34 7.19
CA HIS A 205 20.79 -3.29 8.60
C HIS A 205 22.25 -3.74 8.80
N ARG A 206 22.66 -4.85 8.17
CA ARG A 206 24.03 -5.39 8.28
C ARG A 206 25.07 -4.55 7.53
N ALA A 207 24.66 -3.76 6.54
CA ALA A 207 25.56 -2.88 5.78
C ALA A 207 26.34 -1.89 6.67
N ALA A 208 25.81 -1.52 7.83
CA ALA A 208 26.50 -0.68 8.81
C ALA A 208 27.80 -1.31 9.34
N LYS A 209 27.94 -2.65 9.29
CA LYS A 209 29.08 -3.41 9.83
C LYS A 209 29.77 -4.31 8.79
N ASP A 210 29.30 -4.33 7.54
CA ASP A 210 29.80 -5.17 6.46
C ASP A 210 30.04 -4.31 5.20
N ARG A 211 31.32 -3.97 4.92
CA ARG A 211 31.70 -3.13 3.78
C ARG A 211 31.24 -3.68 2.43
N ARG A 212 31.10 -5.00 2.29
CA ARG A 212 30.59 -5.62 1.06
C ARG A 212 29.10 -5.34 0.90
N LEU A 213 28.31 -5.54 1.97
CA LEU A 213 26.88 -5.19 1.97
C LEU A 213 26.66 -3.69 1.83
N GLU A 214 27.50 -2.86 2.45
CA GLU A 214 27.46 -1.40 2.30
C GLU A 214 27.58 -1.02 0.81
N ARG A 215 28.57 -1.53 0.10
CA ARG A 215 28.77 -1.29 -1.32
C ARG A 215 27.58 -1.78 -2.17
N LEU A 216 27.06 -3.00 -1.89
CA LEU A 216 25.92 -3.56 -2.65
C LEU A 216 24.60 -2.81 -2.40
N THR A 217 24.43 -2.22 -1.21
CA THR A 217 23.25 -1.45 -0.87
C THR A 217 23.37 0.04 -1.20
N ARG A 218 24.55 0.51 -1.61
CA ARG A 218 24.79 1.93 -1.94
C ARG A 218 23.89 2.39 -3.07
N GLU A 219 23.86 1.66 -4.18
CA GLU A 219 23.01 1.96 -5.32
C GLU A 219 21.52 2.05 -4.93
N PHE A 220 21.04 1.12 -4.10
CA PHE A 220 19.69 1.17 -3.54
C PHE A 220 19.42 2.50 -2.81
N ILE A 221 20.35 2.93 -1.94
CA ILE A 221 20.22 4.18 -1.18
C ILE A 221 20.26 5.40 -2.10
N GLU A 222 21.16 5.43 -3.07
CA GLU A 222 21.31 6.54 -4.03
C GLU A 222 20.03 6.77 -4.84
N TYR A 223 19.44 5.71 -5.42
CA TYR A 223 18.21 5.85 -6.20
C TYR A 223 17.00 6.16 -5.34
N LEU A 224 16.89 5.58 -4.15
CA LEU A 224 15.85 5.92 -3.19
C LEU A 224 15.95 7.39 -2.78
N SER A 225 17.15 7.87 -2.49
CA SER A 225 17.40 9.26 -2.11
C SER A 225 17.10 10.23 -3.26
N THR A 226 17.46 9.88 -4.50
CA THR A 226 17.10 10.68 -5.68
C THR A 226 15.58 10.80 -5.81
N SER A 227 14.84 9.72 -5.55
CA SER A 227 13.37 9.75 -5.57
C SER A 227 12.80 10.61 -4.44
N VAL A 228 13.39 10.57 -3.24
CA VAL A 228 13.03 11.45 -2.11
C VAL A 228 13.22 12.92 -2.49
N VAL A 229 14.34 13.26 -3.14
CA VAL A 229 14.60 14.63 -3.63
C VAL A 229 13.54 15.04 -4.67
N ALA A 230 13.24 14.19 -5.64
CA ALA A 230 12.24 14.48 -6.67
C ALA A 230 10.84 14.69 -6.05
N ILE A 231 10.41 13.81 -5.15
CA ILE A 231 9.14 13.94 -4.42
C ILE A 231 9.10 15.24 -3.63
N SER A 232 10.17 15.58 -2.90
CA SER A 232 10.24 16.82 -2.12
C SER A 232 10.20 18.06 -3.01
N SER A 233 10.86 18.02 -4.18
CA SER A 233 10.88 19.14 -5.13
C SER A 233 9.53 19.41 -5.80
N LEU A 234 8.70 18.37 -5.96
CA LEU A 234 7.41 18.46 -6.63
C LEU A 234 6.26 18.75 -5.66
N LEU A 235 6.31 18.18 -4.45
CA LEU A 235 5.17 18.16 -3.53
C LEU A 235 5.41 18.95 -2.24
N ASP A 236 6.68 19.24 -1.89
CA ASP A 236 7.09 19.89 -0.63
C ASP A 236 6.29 19.39 0.60
N PRO A 237 6.28 18.06 0.89
CA PRO A 237 5.42 17.51 1.92
C PRO A 237 5.99 17.76 3.32
N GLU A 238 5.13 17.76 4.36
CA GLU A 238 5.54 17.80 5.76
C GLU A 238 6.40 16.60 6.16
N ALA A 239 6.07 15.43 5.59
CA ALA A 239 6.80 14.19 5.86
C ALA A 239 6.75 13.21 4.69
N ILE A 240 7.78 12.35 4.60
CA ILE A 240 7.80 11.15 3.79
C ILE A 240 7.90 9.96 4.75
N LEU A 241 6.85 9.13 4.79
CA LEU A 241 6.75 7.96 5.65
C LEU A 241 7.19 6.71 4.89
N PHE A 242 8.16 5.99 5.41
CA PHE A 242 8.67 4.76 4.80
C PHE A 242 7.95 3.55 5.40
N GLY A 243 7.14 2.88 4.58
CA GLY A 243 6.40 1.66 4.90
C GLY A 243 6.89 0.44 4.12
N GLY A 244 6.20 -0.69 4.30
CA GLY A 244 6.49 -1.94 3.62
C GLY A 244 7.62 -2.76 4.23
N GLY A 245 7.95 -3.88 3.58
CA GLY A 245 8.88 -4.87 4.16
C GLY A 245 10.33 -4.41 4.28
N THR A 246 10.78 -3.49 3.41
CA THR A 246 12.15 -2.97 3.44
C THR A 246 12.36 -1.93 4.55
N SER A 247 11.30 -1.20 4.94
CA SER A 247 11.36 -0.24 6.05
C SER A 247 11.66 -0.89 7.41
N LYS A 248 11.52 -2.22 7.51
CA LYS A 248 11.95 -3.00 8.70
C LYS A 248 13.46 -2.88 8.99
N ALA A 249 14.26 -2.34 8.06
CA ALA A 249 15.64 -1.95 8.34
C ALA A 249 15.73 -0.79 9.37
N GLY A 250 14.62 -0.10 9.61
CA GLY A 250 14.50 0.90 10.65
C GLY A 250 15.43 2.10 10.44
N GLU A 251 16.03 2.56 11.52
CA GLU A 251 16.94 3.71 11.51
C GLU A 251 18.17 3.49 10.63
N ALA A 252 18.60 2.25 10.39
CA ALA A 252 19.70 1.95 9.47
C ALA A 252 19.40 2.38 8.02
N LEU A 253 18.14 2.30 7.60
CA LEU A 253 17.68 2.83 6.31
C LEU A 253 17.58 4.36 6.35
N LEU A 254 16.84 4.90 7.33
CA LEU A 254 16.56 6.33 7.42
C LEU A 254 17.83 7.18 7.53
N LYS A 255 18.78 6.76 8.37
CA LYS A 255 20.07 7.45 8.55
C LYS A 255 20.79 7.61 7.22
N ARG A 256 20.93 6.52 6.45
CA ARG A 256 21.63 6.56 5.16
C ARG A 256 20.91 7.43 4.13
N VAL A 257 19.58 7.38 4.09
CA VAL A 257 18.81 8.26 3.19
C VAL A 257 18.99 9.72 3.61
N ARG A 258 18.84 10.05 4.91
CA ARG A 258 19.04 11.41 5.43
C ARG A 258 20.43 11.95 5.10
N GLU A 259 21.48 11.16 5.33
CA GLU A 259 22.86 11.54 5.01
C GLU A 259 23.05 11.81 3.51
N THR A 260 22.42 11.00 2.65
CA THR A 260 22.52 11.15 1.19
C THR A 260 21.77 12.38 0.68
N VAL A 261 20.60 12.70 1.25
CA VAL A 261 19.80 13.86 0.83
C VAL A 261 20.22 15.16 1.50
N ALA A 262 20.98 15.12 2.59
CA ALA A 262 21.38 16.29 3.38
C ALA A 262 21.96 17.47 2.57
N PRO A 263 22.73 17.26 1.48
CA PRO A 263 23.21 18.35 0.64
C PRO A 263 22.11 19.07 -0.15
N ASN A 264 20.91 18.50 -0.24
CA ASN A 264 19.79 19.05 -1.02
C ASN A 264 18.87 19.88 -0.12
N HIS A 265 18.99 21.19 -0.20
CA HIS A 265 18.20 22.13 0.61
C HIS A 265 16.68 22.10 0.35
N VAL A 266 16.22 21.47 -0.74
CA VAL A 266 14.79 21.29 -1.05
C VAL A 266 14.14 20.17 -0.20
N VAL A 267 14.93 19.27 0.40
CA VAL A 267 14.40 18.21 1.25
C VAL A 267 14.23 18.73 2.67
N ARG A 268 13.06 19.33 2.94
CA ARG A 268 12.65 19.81 4.26
C ARG A 268 11.74 18.83 4.98
N ALA A 269 11.17 17.88 4.24
CA ALA A 269 10.27 16.86 4.75
C ALA A 269 10.91 16.03 5.87
N ARG A 270 10.16 15.73 6.91
CA ARG A 270 10.58 14.76 7.92
C ARG A 270 10.59 13.35 7.31
N LEU A 271 11.76 12.70 7.30
CA LEU A 271 11.87 11.31 6.85
C LEU A 271 11.63 10.38 8.04
N MET A 272 10.55 9.62 8.03
CA MET A 272 10.04 8.86 9.17
C MET A 272 9.68 7.41 8.76
N LEU A 273 9.66 6.51 9.73
CA LEU A 273 9.04 5.20 9.54
C LEU A 273 7.51 5.33 9.67
N ALA A 274 6.79 4.54 8.91
CA ALA A 274 5.35 4.36 9.04
C ALA A 274 4.98 3.82 10.43
N GLY A 275 3.98 4.41 11.07
CA GLY A 275 3.57 4.07 12.43
C GLY A 275 2.87 2.72 12.54
N LEU A 276 2.10 2.34 11.51
CA LEU A 276 1.37 1.07 11.46
C LEU A 276 2.19 -0.08 10.86
N GLY A 277 3.40 0.20 10.41
CA GLY A 277 4.34 -0.79 9.89
C GLY A 277 3.78 -1.60 8.72
N SER A 278 3.66 -2.92 8.89
CA SER A 278 3.17 -3.82 7.83
C SER A 278 1.63 -3.96 7.79
N GLU A 279 0.92 -3.21 8.59
CA GLU A 279 -0.55 -3.27 8.69
C GLU A 279 -1.22 -1.99 8.15
N ALA A 280 -0.44 -1.02 7.69
CA ALA A 280 -0.94 0.26 7.19
C ALA A 280 -2.00 0.08 6.09
N GLN A 281 -1.76 -0.84 5.13
CA GLN A 281 -2.68 -1.13 4.05
C GLN A 281 -4.01 -1.70 4.55
N LEU A 282 -3.96 -2.64 5.52
CA LEU A 282 -5.16 -3.21 6.13
C LEU A 282 -5.99 -2.16 6.88
N TYR A 283 -5.33 -1.28 7.63
CA TYR A 283 -6.05 -0.20 8.33
C TYR A 283 -6.63 0.82 7.36
N GLY A 284 -5.98 1.10 6.23
CA GLY A 284 -6.55 1.93 5.18
C GLY A 284 -7.75 1.29 4.49
N ALA A 285 -7.68 0.00 4.19
CA ALA A 285 -8.81 -0.76 3.67
C ALA A 285 -9.98 -0.80 4.67
N LEU A 286 -9.68 -0.96 5.97
CA LEU A 286 -10.69 -0.92 7.03
C LEU A 286 -11.36 0.45 7.15
N TRP A 287 -10.57 1.53 7.07
CA TRP A 287 -11.09 2.90 6.99
C TRP A 287 -12.03 3.05 5.80
N GLY A 288 -11.64 2.53 4.63
CA GLY A 288 -12.44 2.55 3.42
C GLY A 288 -13.76 1.80 3.59
N ALA A 289 -13.74 0.60 4.18
CA ALA A 289 -14.95 -0.17 4.49
C ALA A 289 -15.90 0.59 5.42
N GLN A 290 -15.36 1.26 6.47
CA GLN A 290 -16.15 2.06 7.40
C GLN A 290 -16.82 3.24 6.70
N ASN A 291 -16.12 3.93 5.80
CA ASN A 291 -16.69 5.06 5.06
C ASN A 291 -17.70 4.59 3.99
N ALA A 292 -17.47 3.48 3.32
CA ALA A 292 -18.43 2.89 2.38
C ALA A 292 -19.74 2.52 3.09
N LEU A 293 -19.66 1.94 4.29
CA LEU A 293 -20.85 1.66 5.11
C LEU A 293 -21.60 2.93 5.50
N ALA A 294 -20.89 3.96 5.96
CA ALA A 294 -21.50 5.23 6.37
C ALA A 294 -22.19 5.94 5.19
N SER A 295 -21.56 5.92 4.00
CA SER A 295 -22.13 6.50 2.78
C SER A 295 -23.40 5.77 2.33
N SER A 296 -23.40 4.43 2.36
CA SER A 296 -24.60 3.62 2.03
C SER A 296 -25.76 3.92 2.98
N GLN A 297 -25.50 3.98 4.29
CA GLN A 297 -26.54 4.30 5.29
C GLN A 297 -27.11 5.71 5.14
N ALA A 298 -26.30 6.68 4.72
CA ALA A 298 -26.75 8.03 4.46
C ALA A 298 -27.66 8.10 3.22
N LEU A 299 -27.36 7.34 2.17
CA LEU A 299 -28.21 7.23 0.98
C LEU A 299 -29.55 6.58 1.31
N ASP A 300 -29.55 5.45 2.02
CA ASP A 300 -30.77 4.76 2.47
C ASP A 300 -31.69 5.69 3.29
N ALA A 301 -31.08 6.52 4.16
CA ALA A 301 -31.83 7.48 4.97
C ALA A 301 -32.47 8.61 4.15
N VAL A 302 -31.80 9.07 3.09
CA VAL A 302 -32.34 10.09 2.17
C VAL A 302 -33.49 9.52 1.34
N GLU A 303 -33.39 8.28 0.84
CA GLU A 303 -34.45 7.63 0.06
C GLU A 303 -35.73 7.36 0.88
N GLN A 304 -35.60 7.23 2.21
CA GLN A 304 -36.72 7.05 3.13
C GLN A 304 -37.43 8.36 3.56
N LEU A 305 -36.92 9.54 3.15
CA LEU A 305 -37.60 10.80 3.40
C LEU A 305 -38.91 10.86 2.58
N PRO A 306 -40.05 11.30 3.19
CA PRO A 306 -41.28 11.47 2.45
C PRO A 306 -41.04 12.47 1.31
N GLN A 307 -41.33 12.02 0.08
CA GLN A 307 -41.32 12.94 -1.07
C GLN A 307 -42.32 14.05 -0.76
N ALA A 308 -41.87 15.32 -0.81
CA ALA A 308 -42.77 16.46 -0.64
C ALA A 308 -43.87 16.29 -1.70
N ALA A 309 -45.11 16.24 -1.26
CA ALA A 309 -46.24 16.18 -2.17
C ALA A 309 -46.23 17.46 -3.04
N PRO A 310 -46.59 17.34 -4.35
CA PRO A 310 -46.57 18.46 -5.31
C PRO A 310 -47.46 19.63 -4.93
#